data_162809796b7db531073aaf1a60da6f72
#
_entry.id   162809796b7db531073aaf1a60da6f72
#
_cell.length_a   1.000
_cell.length_b   1.000
_cell.length_c   1.000
_cell.angle_alpha   90.00
_cell.angle_beta   90.00
_cell.angle_gamma   90.00
#
_symmetry.space_group_name_H-M   'P 1'
#
loop_
_entity.id
_entity.type
_entity.pdbx_description
1 polymer ?
#
loop_
_entity_poly.entity_id
_entity_poly.type
_entity_poly.pdbx_seq_one_letter_code
_entity_poly.pdbx_strand_id
1 'polypeptide(L)'
;MTMQIRASRLPTYMRNKSILIAIVMVSSSLAGCTSDNSEDDPSARYQEGYDAGYADAYDASYDGVAQHHYNEGWDDGWEIANAESHAEIMEMRALASSLNATIASLQSADLSNASILSAYHGLDQLPAVASVLCGFNVAGDDGMPVVFSTQLQVDSVVPESFLVIRSDGESVVPNCATLHPADEPLEQRTVLLTGDFGTFGETPLRVEVTGSLLTFDGESLLGLSTEDITPLEDGPRVVLAERFAPDTNGLAGECPNGTAQIVQLTWEGGVTGPANAALGEDQRLGTWVLLEDGATVNPLALVDDDPDNHVLACLAEDSRAQWVVVHAGLFHDPGDIANPATHAEVADE
;
A
#
# COMPACT_ATOMS: atom_id res chain seq x y z
N MET A 1 -20.51 -4.09 -10.93
CA MET A 1 -21.33 -3.05 -11.55
C MET A 1 -20.45 -2.33 -12.56
N THR A 2 -20.55 -2.68 -13.83
CA THR A 2 -19.59 -2.29 -14.87
C THR A 2 -19.85 -0.86 -15.29
N MET A 3 -18.97 0.07 -14.95
CA MET A 3 -19.06 1.47 -15.33
C MET A 3 -18.55 1.60 -16.78
N GLN A 4 -19.48 1.66 -17.73
CA GLN A 4 -19.16 2.02 -19.10
C GLN A 4 -18.92 3.53 -19.18
N ILE A 5 -17.67 3.92 -19.38
CA ILE A 5 -17.32 5.28 -19.74
C ILE A 5 -17.90 5.57 -21.14
N ARG A 6 -18.95 6.37 -21.20
CA ARG A 6 -19.49 6.91 -22.44
C ARG A 6 -18.51 7.94 -22.96
N ALA A 7 -17.83 7.61 -24.05
CA ALA A 7 -17.08 8.59 -24.80
C ALA A 7 -18.02 9.71 -25.24
N SER A 8 -17.79 10.93 -24.75
CA SER A 8 -18.50 12.13 -25.19
C SER A 8 -18.25 12.34 -26.67
N ARG A 9 -19.33 12.39 -27.43
CA ARG A 9 -19.27 12.66 -28.87
C ARG A 9 -18.93 14.14 -29.03
N LEU A 10 -17.79 14.45 -29.60
CA LEU A 10 -17.51 15.77 -30.16
C LEU A 10 -18.67 16.20 -31.09
N PRO A 11 -19.11 17.45 -31.06
CA PRO A 11 -20.19 17.94 -31.92
C PRO A 11 -19.85 17.63 -33.38
N THR A 12 -20.80 17.09 -34.11
CA THR A 12 -20.71 16.64 -35.51
C THR A 12 -20.22 17.77 -36.45
N TYR A 13 -20.36 19.01 -36.02
CA TYR A 13 -19.96 20.21 -36.74
C TYR A 13 -18.44 20.39 -36.85
N MET A 14 -17.67 20.13 -35.79
CA MET A 14 -16.19 20.21 -35.87
C MET A 14 -15.58 19.09 -36.70
N ARG A 15 -16.18 17.91 -36.68
CA ARG A 15 -15.69 16.74 -37.40
C ARG A 15 -15.78 16.92 -38.93
N ASN A 16 -16.83 17.64 -39.40
CA ASN A 16 -17.00 17.90 -40.86
C ASN A 16 -16.12 19.01 -41.37
N LYS A 17 -15.80 20.06 -40.57
CA LYS A 17 -14.90 21.14 -41.02
C LYS A 17 -13.43 20.70 -41.08
N SER A 18 -12.96 19.89 -40.13
CA SER A 18 -11.58 19.35 -40.18
C SER A 18 -11.37 18.43 -41.38
N ILE A 19 -12.38 17.67 -41.80
CA ILE A 19 -12.33 16.81 -42.99
C ILE A 19 -12.39 17.65 -44.26
N LEU A 20 -13.14 18.76 -44.26
CA LEU A 20 -13.23 19.64 -45.46
C LEU A 20 -11.92 20.39 -45.69
N ILE A 21 -11.26 20.86 -44.64
CA ILE A 21 -9.94 21.53 -44.75
C ILE A 21 -8.87 20.53 -45.22
N ALA A 22 -8.90 19.29 -44.73
CA ALA A 22 -7.98 18.24 -45.21
C ALA A 22 -8.22 17.87 -46.71
N ILE A 23 -9.49 17.86 -47.18
CA ILE A 23 -9.84 17.56 -48.58
C ILE A 23 -9.44 18.72 -49.51
N VAL A 24 -9.58 19.96 -49.07
CA VAL A 24 -9.17 21.14 -49.86
C VAL A 24 -7.64 21.21 -49.97
N MET A 25 -6.89 20.87 -48.93
CA MET A 25 -5.41 20.82 -49.02
C MET A 25 -4.90 19.67 -49.90
N VAL A 26 -5.57 18.53 -49.95
CA VAL A 26 -5.17 17.40 -50.82
C VAL A 26 -5.58 17.64 -52.28
N SER A 27 -6.70 18.34 -52.51
CA SER A 27 -7.13 18.63 -53.92
C SER A 27 -6.30 19.72 -54.60
N SER A 28 -5.72 20.66 -53.82
CA SER A 28 -4.81 21.68 -54.40
C SER A 28 -3.42 21.13 -54.71
N SER A 29 -3.00 20.02 -54.14
CA SER A 29 -1.70 19.36 -54.44
C SER A 29 -1.74 18.39 -55.60
N LEU A 30 -2.93 18.08 -56.14
CA LEU A 30 -3.07 17.14 -57.29
C LEU A 30 -3.33 17.82 -58.66
N ALA A 31 -3.50 19.15 -58.69
CA ALA A 31 -3.74 19.91 -59.93
C ALA A 31 -2.45 20.27 -60.71
N GLY A 32 -1.28 19.80 -60.26
CA GLY A 32 0.02 20.17 -60.81
C GLY A 32 0.73 19.13 -61.67
N CYS A 33 0.08 18.03 -62.07
CA CYS A 33 0.72 17.00 -62.91
C CYS A 33 -0.07 16.77 -64.20
N THR A 34 -0.01 17.72 -65.14
CA THR A 34 -0.22 17.46 -66.54
C THR A 34 1.08 17.79 -67.29
N SER A 35 1.67 16.74 -67.88
CA SER A 35 2.91 16.80 -68.65
C SER A 35 2.70 17.62 -69.92
N ASP A 36 3.39 18.76 -70.02
CA ASP A 36 3.77 19.31 -71.31
C ASP A 36 5.28 19.62 -71.32
N ASN A 37 5.98 19.05 -72.31
CA ASN A 37 7.41 19.15 -72.48
C ASN A 37 7.78 20.57 -73.00
N SER A 38 8.09 21.46 -72.05
CA SER A 38 8.87 22.66 -72.32
C SER A 38 9.92 22.80 -71.22
N GLU A 39 11.13 23.19 -71.59
CA GLU A 39 12.31 23.38 -70.72
C GLU A 39 12.11 24.54 -69.71
N ASP A 40 11.05 24.55 -68.96
CA ASP A 40 10.81 25.53 -67.92
C ASP A 40 11.17 24.93 -66.55
N ASP A 41 11.97 25.65 -65.83
CA ASP A 41 12.46 25.29 -64.49
C ASP A 41 11.30 24.95 -63.58
N PRO A 42 11.23 23.72 -63.05
CA PRO A 42 10.16 23.32 -62.13
C PRO A 42 10.06 24.18 -60.84
N SER A 43 11.16 24.85 -60.49
CA SER A 43 11.22 25.75 -59.34
C SER A 43 10.48 27.05 -59.58
N ALA A 44 10.52 27.57 -60.80
CA ALA A 44 9.83 28.80 -61.21
C ALA A 44 8.30 28.61 -61.23
N ARG A 45 7.81 27.47 -61.75
CA ARG A 45 6.37 27.12 -61.74
C ARG A 45 5.85 26.86 -60.33
N TYR A 46 6.66 26.27 -59.48
CA TYR A 46 6.30 26.11 -58.06
C TYR A 46 6.16 27.46 -57.39
N GLN A 47 7.09 28.37 -57.62
CA GLN A 47 7.08 29.72 -57.05
C GLN A 47 5.88 30.55 -57.57
N GLU A 48 5.60 30.51 -58.91
CA GLU A 48 4.41 31.17 -59.51
C GLU A 48 3.10 30.61 -58.94
N GLY A 49 2.99 29.28 -58.80
CA GLY A 49 1.82 28.64 -58.18
C GLY A 49 1.66 28.97 -56.72
N TYR A 50 2.77 29.06 -55.98
CA TYR A 50 2.79 29.46 -54.59
C TYR A 50 2.40 30.93 -54.39
N ASP A 51 2.99 31.83 -55.21
CA ASP A 51 2.72 33.27 -55.13
C ASP A 51 1.27 33.59 -55.54
N ALA A 52 0.73 32.94 -56.59
CA ALA A 52 -0.66 33.06 -56.97
C ALA A 52 -1.62 32.53 -55.93
N GLY A 53 -1.35 31.34 -55.35
CA GLY A 53 -2.15 30.75 -54.27
C GLY A 53 -2.08 31.56 -52.98
N TYR A 54 -0.92 32.15 -52.68
CA TYR A 54 -0.75 33.03 -51.54
C TYR A 54 -1.47 34.38 -51.72
N ALA A 55 -1.43 34.96 -52.94
CA ALA A 55 -2.17 36.19 -53.26
C ALA A 55 -3.69 36.00 -53.18
N ASP A 56 -4.21 34.91 -53.77
CA ASP A 56 -5.63 34.57 -53.68
C ASP A 56 -6.07 34.27 -52.23
N ALA A 57 -5.25 33.60 -51.45
CA ALA A 57 -5.52 33.36 -50.05
C ALA A 57 -5.41 34.63 -49.21
N TYR A 58 -4.50 35.55 -49.57
CA TYR A 58 -4.32 36.81 -48.87
C TYR A 58 -5.46 37.78 -49.19
N ASP A 59 -5.91 37.88 -50.44
CA ASP A 59 -7.06 38.70 -50.86
C ASP A 59 -8.36 38.14 -50.27
N ALA A 60 -8.57 36.85 -50.24
CA ALA A 60 -9.72 36.22 -49.58
C ALA A 60 -9.72 36.41 -48.04
N SER A 61 -8.53 36.51 -47.41
CA SER A 61 -8.39 36.75 -45.96
C SER A 61 -8.54 38.21 -45.57
N TYR A 62 -8.33 39.15 -46.51
CA TYR A 62 -8.43 40.60 -46.31
C TYR A 62 -9.83 41.18 -46.57
N ASP A 63 -10.73 40.41 -47.18
CA ASP A 63 -12.12 40.82 -47.23
C ASP A 63 -12.65 40.80 -45.78
N GLY A 64 -12.88 41.99 -45.23
CA GLY A 64 -13.16 42.21 -43.79
C GLY A 64 -14.29 41.36 -43.21
N VAL A 65 -15.10 40.74 -44.08
CA VAL A 65 -16.14 39.76 -43.75
C VAL A 65 -15.56 38.41 -43.34
N ALA A 66 -14.51 37.92 -44.04
CA ALA A 66 -13.90 36.63 -43.69
C ALA A 66 -13.10 36.69 -42.39
N GLN A 67 -12.41 37.79 -42.14
CA GLN A 67 -11.71 38.04 -40.87
C GLN A 67 -12.68 38.19 -39.71
N HIS A 68 -13.82 38.85 -39.91
CA HIS A 68 -14.85 39.03 -38.88
C HIS A 68 -15.48 37.67 -38.50
N HIS A 69 -15.90 36.87 -39.46
CA HIS A 69 -16.44 35.54 -39.22
C HIS A 69 -15.44 34.55 -38.62
N TYR A 70 -14.15 34.67 -38.96
CA TYR A 70 -13.09 33.88 -38.36
C TYR A 70 -12.93 34.24 -36.88
N ASN A 71 -12.91 35.54 -36.56
CA ASN A 71 -12.77 35.98 -35.16
C ASN A 71 -14.02 35.65 -34.34
N GLU A 72 -15.24 35.87 -34.88
CA GLU A 72 -16.47 35.45 -34.20
C GLU A 72 -16.51 33.95 -33.95
N GLY A 73 -16.16 33.15 -34.96
CA GLY A 73 -16.11 31.67 -34.81
C GLY A 73 -15.03 31.21 -33.82
N TRP A 74 -13.91 31.92 -33.74
CA TRP A 74 -12.87 31.67 -32.75
C TRP A 74 -13.31 32.02 -31.33
N ASP A 75 -13.88 33.21 -31.15
CA ASP A 75 -14.36 33.71 -29.87
C ASP A 75 -15.49 32.83 -29.32
N ASP A 76 -16.49 32.50 -30.16
CA ASP A 76 -17.58 31.58 -29.80
C ASP A 76 -17.05 30.18 -29.48
N GLY A 77 -16.10 29.68 -30.25
CA GLY A 77 -15.48 28.38 -30.01
C GLY A 77 -14.64 28.32 -28.73
N TRP A 78 -13.95 29.42 -28.45
CA TRP A 78 -13.16 29.57 -27.23
C TRP A 78 -14.03 29.71 -25.98
N GLU A 79 -15.12 30.50 -26.06
CA GLU A 79 -16.08 30.66 -24.96
C GLU A 79 -16.77 29.33 -24.61
N ILE A 80 -17.21 28.55 -25.63
CA ILE A 80 -17.83 27.23 -25.42
C ILE A 80 -16.83 26.25 -24.82
N ALA A 81 -15.61 26.14 -25.40
CA ALA A 81 -14.61 25.24 -24.88
C ALA A 81 -14.15 25.58 -23.46
N ASN A 82 -14.06 26.87 -23.16
CA ASN A 82 -13.72 27.35 -21.81
C ASN A 82 -14.84 27.10 -20.80
N ALA A 83 -16.10 27.27 -21.22
CA ALA A 83 -17.26 26.97 -20.39
C ALA A 83 -17.40 25.46 -20.10
N GLU A 84 -17.19 24.59 -21.12
CA GLU A 84 -17.19 23.14 -20.95
C GLU A 84 -16.05 22.69 -20.03
N SER A 85 -14.83 23.17 -20.24
CA SER A 85 -13.68 22.87 -19.36
C SER A 85 -13.90 23.37 -17.93
N HIS A 86 -14.52 24.53 -17.76
CA HIS A 86 -14.84 25.07 -16.45
C HIS A 86 -15.90 24.22 -15.74
N ALA A 87 -16.91 23.74 -16.45
CA ALA A 87 -17.93 22.85 -15.93
C ALA A 87 -17.33 21.49 -15.48
N GLU A 88 -16.45 20.90 -16.29
CA GLU A 88 -15.74 19.66 -15.93
C GLU A 88 -14.84 19.86 -14.69
N ILE A 89 -14.13 20.98 -14.61
CA ILE A 89 -13.29 21.30 -13.43
C ILE A 89 -14.16 21.46 -12.18
N MET A 90 -15.32 22.10 -12.29
CA MET A 90 -16.24 22.27 -11.16
C MET A 90 -16.86 20.94 -10.73
N GLU A 91 -17.19 20.05 -11.66
CA GLU A 91 -17.69 18.71 -11.37
C GLU A 91 -16.61 17.85 -10.69
N MET A 92 -15.37 17.88 -11.19
CA MET A 92 -14.24 17.18 -10.54
C MET A 92 -13.95 17.73 -9.14
N ARG A 93 -14.03 19.04 -8.93
CA ARG A 93 -13.89 19.66 -7.59
C ARG A 93 -15.01 19.25 -6.64
N ALA A 94 -16.24 19.20 -7.13
CA ALA A 94 -17.38 18.73 -6.33
C ALA A 94 -17.24 17.26 -5.95
N LEU A 95 -16.77 16.43 -6.87
CA LEU A 95 -16.49 15.00 -6.62
C LEU A 95 -15.34 14.83 -5.62
N ALA A 96 -14.25 15.57 -5.78
CA ALA A 96 -13.13 15.56 -4.84
C ALA A 96 -13.54 16.05 -3.44
N SER A 97 -14.38 17.08 -3.35
CA SER A 97 -14.92 17.56 -2.09
C SER A 97 -15.84 16.54 -1.42
N SER A 98 -16.70 15.87 -2.20
CA SER A 98 -17.55 14.78 -1.71
C SER A 98 -16.74 13.58 -1.24
N LEU A 99 -15.68 13.22 -1.98
CA LEU A 99 -14.77 12.13 -1.60
C LEU A 99 -14.02 12.47 -0.32
N ASN A 100 -13.49 13.69 -0.19
CA ASN A 100 -12.83 14.15 1.02
C ASN A 100 -13.78 14.21 2.23
N ALA A 101 -15.05 14.59 2.03
CA ALA A 101 -16.05 14.55 3.09
C ALA A 101 -16.38 13.11 3.51
N THR A 102 -16.42 12.18 2.55
CA THR A 102 -16.61 10.75 2.83
C THR A 102 -15.39 10.18 3.56
N ILE A 103 -14.18 10.49 3.13
CA ILE A 103 -12.93 10.12 3.82
C ILE A 103 -12.94 10.68 5.25
N ALA A 104 -13.27 11.96 5.43
CA ALA A 104 -13.34 12.57 6.75
C ALA A 104 -14.45 11.96 7.63
N SER A 105 -15.58 11.53 7.06
CA SER A 105 -16.64 10.84 7.80
C SER A 105 -16.26 9.40 8.14
N LEU A 106 -15.50 8.73 7.28
CA LEU A 106 -14.93 7.40 7.57
C LEU A 106 -13.81 7.50 8.61
N GLN A 107 -13.01 8.55 8.58
CA GLN A 107 -11.96 8.84 9.59
C GLN A 107 -12.53 9.34 10.92
N SER A 108 -13.73 9.91 10.95
CA SER A 108 -14.42 10.37 12.17
C SER A 108 -15.50 9.40 12.69
N ALA A 109 -15.92 8.42 11.88
CA ALA A 109 -16.62 7.27 12.37
C ALA A 109 -15.59 6.48 13.18
N ASP A 110 -15.66 6.58 14.53
CA ASP A 110 -14.81 5.90 15.47
C ASP A 110 -13.90 4.87 14.79
N LEU A 111 -12.73 5.33 14.33
CA LEU A 111 -11.66 4.39 14.13
C LEU A 111 -11.56 3.76 15.50
N SER A 112 -11.95 2.52 15.63
CA SER A 112 -11.67 1.72 16.80
C SER A 112 -10.26 2.12 17.25
N ASN A 113 -9.92 2.03 18.50
CA ASN A 113 -8.57 2.29 18.99
C ASN A 113 -7.51 1.42 18.28
N ALA A 114 -7.86 0.79 17.17
CA ALA A 114 -7.01 -0.05 16.35
C ALA A 114 -5.92 0.78 15.65
N SER A 115 -4.71 0.26 15.70
CA SER A 115 -3.53 0.86 15.10
C SER A 115 -2.63 -0.23 14.51
N ILE A 116 -1.75 0.15 13.58
CA ILE A 116 -0.60 -0.66 13.24
C ILE A 116 0.45 -0.40 14.33
N LEU A 117 0.87 -1.46 15.02
CA LEU A 117 1.86 -1.39 16.07
C LEU A 117 3.28 -1.38 15.51
N SER A 118 3.51 -2.14 14.44
CA SER A 118 4.80 -2.19 13.75
C SER A 118 4.65 -2.73 12.34
N ALA A 119 5.65 -2.43 11.51
CA ALA A 119 5.96 -3.14 10.28
C ALA A 119 7.44 -3.52 10.34
N TYR A 120 7.75 -4.79 10.13
CA TYR A 120 9.11 -5.31 10.25
C TYR A 120 9.61 -5.79 8.89
N HIS A 121 10.54 -5.03 8.28
CA HIS A 121 11.21 -5.45 7.06
C HIS A 121 12.34 -6.43 7.41
N GLY A 122 11.95 -7.60 7.93
CA GLY A 122 12.89 -8.53 8.57
C GLY A 122 13.46 -9.63 7.69
N LEU A 123 12.93 -9.82 6.48
CA LEU A 123 13.37 -10.92 5.61
C LEU A 123 13.61 -10.41 4.19
N ASP A 124 14.87 -10.35 3.78
CA ASP A 124 15.29 -10.17 2.39
C ASP A 124 15.40 -11.56 1.72
N GLN A 125 14.79 -11.73 0.55
CA GLN A 125 14.84 -12.94 -0.27
C GLN A 125 14.32 -14.20 0.45
N LEU A 126 13.02 -14.28 0.65
CA LEU A 126 12.35 -15.43 1.24
C LEU A 126 12.79 -16.76 0.60
N PRO A 127 13.04 -17.80 1.42
CA PRO A 127 13.38 -19.12 0.90
C PRO A 127 12.18 -19.77 0.22
N ALA A 128 12.43 -20.72 -0.67
CA ALA A 128 11.36 -21.41 -1.42
C ALA A 128 10.30 -22.10 -0.52
N VAL A 129 10.66 -22.48 0.71
CA VAL A 129 9.74 -23.09 1.67
C VAL A 129 8.64 -22.11 2.12
N ALA A 130 8.91 -20.80 2.14
CA ALA A 130 7.90 -19.79 2.48
C ALA A 130 6.72 -19.77 1.49
N SER A 131 6.88 -20.34 0.29
CA SER A 131 5.81 -20.47 -0.70
C SER A 131 4.60 -21.28 -0.19
N VAL A 132 4.79 -22.11 0.85
CA VAL A 132 3.69 -22.85 1.48
C VAL A 132 2.69 -21.89 2.15
N LEU A 133 3.17 -20.79 2.72
CA LEU A 133 2.33 -19.79 3.43
C LEU A 133 1.38 -19.05 2.48
N CYS A 134 1.81 -18.82 1.25
CA CYS A 134 1.04 -18.08 0.23
C CYS A 134 0.34 -18.99 -0.78
N GLY A 135 0.62 -20.30 -0.80
CA GLY A 135 0.07 -21.24 -1.77
C GLY A 135 0.60 -21.09 -3.21
N PHE A 136 1.56 -20.21 -3.44
CA PHE A 136 2.29 -20.04 -4.71
C PHE A 136 3.74 -19.61 -4.44
N ASN A 137 4.57 -19.55 -5.49
CA ASN A 137 5.99 -19.27 -5.33
C ASN A 137 6.26 -17.81 -4.95
N VAL A 138 6.81 -17.59 -3.77
CA VAL A 138 7.28 -16.30 -3.24
C VAL A 138 8.79 -16.32 -2.97
N ALA A 139 9.52 -17.31 -3.51
CA ALA A 139 10.96 -17.39 -3.34
C ALA A 139 11.66 -16.19 -3.99
N GLY A 140 12.44 -15.48 -3.20
CA GLY A 140 13.14 -14.28 -3.62
C GLY A 140 12.37 -12.98 -3.40
N ASP A 141 11.11 -13.03 -2.94
CA ASP A 141 10.40 -11.87 -2.42
C ASP A 141 10.90 -11.54 -1.01
N ASP A 142 10.65 -10.32 -0.55
CA ASP A 142 10.86 -9.93 0.84
C ASP A 142 9.66 -10.34 1.69
N GLY A 143 9.88 -10.54 2.99
CA GLY A 143 8.86 -10.77 3.99
C GLY A 143 8.75 -9.60 4.94
N MET A 144 7.53 -9.09 5.13
CA MET A 144 7.24 -7.97 6.04
C MET A 144 6.02 -8.30 6.89
N PRO A 145 6.21 -8.81 8.12
CA PRO A 145 5.14 -8.86 9.11
C PRO A 145 4.66 -7.46 9.47
N VAL A 146 3.34 -7.27 9.53
CA VAL A 146 2.66 -6.05 9.97
C VAL A 146 1.75 -6.41 11.13
N VAL A 147 2.05 -5.90 12.31
CA VAL A 147 1.33 -6.21 13.55
C VAL A 147 0.28 -5.16 13.86
N PHE A 148 -0.94 -5.59 14.12
CA PHE A 148 -2.06 -4.74 14.51
C PHE A 148 -2.35 -4.84 16.00
N SER A 149 -2.87 -3.78 16.60
CA SER A 149 -3.30 -3.76 18.00
C SER A 149 -4.55 -4.60 18.29
N THR A 150 -5.19 -5.14 17.27
CA THR A 150 -6.43 -5.93 17.35
C THR A 150 -6.36 -7.14 16.42
N GLN A 151 -7.17 -8.15 16.71
CA GLN A 151 -7.32 -9.30 15.85
C GLN A 151 -8.09 -8.93 14.57
N LEU A 152 -7.79 -9.62 13.50
CA LEU A 152 -8.31 -9.36 12.15
C LEU A 152 -9.32 -10.43 11.73
N GLN A 153 -10.24 -10.04 10.86
CA GLN A 153 -11.10 -10.98 10.18
C GLN A 153 -10.32 -11.67 9.05
N VAL A 154 -10.12 -12.97 9.16
CA VAL A 154 -9.27 -13.78 8.24
C VAL A 154 -9.60 -13.54 6.77
N ASP A 155 -10.90 -13.58 6.41
CA ASP A 155 -11.35 -13.42 5.03
C ASP A 155 -11.12 -12.00 4.45
N SER A 156 -10.77 -11.01 5.28
CA SER A 156 -10.48 -9.64 4.85
C SER A 156 -9.01 -9.40 4.53
N VAL A 157 -8.14 -10.33 4.91
CA VAL A 157 -6.70 -10.25 4.66
C VAL A 157 -6.40 -10.67 3.23
N VAL A 158 -6.23 -9.68 2.36
CA VAL A 158 -5.92 -9.87 0.93
C VAL A 158 -4.85 -8.88 0.49
N PRO A 159 -4.00 -9.21 -0.48
CA PRO A 159 -2.89 -8.34 -0.91
C PRO A 159 -3.33 -6.92 -1.29
N GLU A 160 -4.47 -6.80 -1.96
CA GLU A 160 -5.01 -5.52 -2.44
C GLU A 160 -5.46 -4.59 -1.31
N SER A 161 -5.52 -5.10 -0.07
CA SER A 161 -5.79 -4.28 1.12
C SER A 161 -4.58 -3.49 1.61
N PHE A 162 -3.40 -3.72 1.02
CA PHE A 162 -2.15 -3.12 1.48
C PHE A 162 -1.41 -2.40 0.37
N LEU A 163 -0.67 -1.37 0.75
CA LEU A 163 0.25 -0.65 -0.11
C LEU A 163 1.53 -0.37 0.67
N VAL A 164 2.67 -0.78 0.13
CA VAL A 164 4.00 -0.46 0.68
C VAL A 164 4.63 0.63 -0.19
N ILE A 165 5.05 1.72 0.43
CA ILE A 165 5.70 2.84 -0.25
C ILE A 165 7.20 2.77 0.00
N ARG A 166 7.97 2.68 -1.07
CA ARG A 166 9.42 2.55 -1.04
C ARG A 166 10.13 3.91 -1.03
N SER A 167 11.40 3.90 -0.66
CA SER A 167 12.26 5.10 -0.62
C SER A 167 12.52 5.73 -1.98
N ASP A 168 12.40 4.97 -3.08
CA ASP A 168 12.49 5.48 -4.46
C ASP A 168 11.19 6.14 -4.96
N GLY A 169 10.13 6.11 -4.13
CA GLY A 169 8.82 6.66 -4.44
C GLY A 169 7.89 5.68 -5.17
N GLU A 170 8.33 4.46 -5.44
CA GLU A 170 7.45 3.40 -5.94
C GLU A 170 6.47 2.95 -4.86
N SER A 171 5.30 2.51 -5.31
CA SER A 171 4.25 1.95 -4.47
C SER A 171 4.00 0.51 -4.89
N VAL A 172 4.16 -0.41 -3.97
CA VAL A 172 4.08 -1.85 -4.19
C VAL A 172 2.83 -2.42 -3.52
N VAL A 173 1.96 -3.06 -4.29
CA VAL A 173 0.93 -3.95 -3.74
C VAL A 173 1.61 -5.29 -3.48
N PRO A 174 1.50 -5.86 -2.27
CA PRO A 174 2.11 -7.15 -1.96
C PRO A 174 1.67 -8.26 -2.93
N ASN A 175 2.55 -9.21 -3.18
CA ASN A 175 2.20 -10.40 -3.96
C ASN A 175 1.31 -11.35 -3.14
N CYS A 176 1.50 -11.38 -1.82
CA CYS A 176 0.73 -12.17 -0.86
C CYS A 176 0.49 -11.34 0.41
N ALA A 177 -0.63 -11.59 1.06
CA ALA A 177 -0.93 -11.18 2.42
C ALA A 177 -1.60 -12.35 3.13
N THR A 178 -1.06 -12.79 4.25
CA THR A 178 -1.56 -13.95 4.99
C THR A 178 -1.34 -13.78 6.49
N LEU A 179 -2.20 -14.38 7.30
CA LEU A 179 -1.98 -14.49 8.75
C LEU A 179 -1.00 -15.62 9.10
N HIS A 180 -0.81 -16.61 8.20
CA HIS A 180 0.15 -17.67 8.46
C HIS A 180 1.60 -17.15 8.64
N PRO A 181 2.34 -17.69 9.60
CA PRO A 181 2.01 -18.81 10.49
C PRO A 181 1.17 -18.42 11.72
N ALA A 182 0.98 -17.17 12.09
CA ALA A 182 0.25 -16.66 13.25
C ALA A 182 -1.28 -16.61 13.00
N ASP A 183 -1.89 -17.74 12.65
CA ASP A 183 -3.33 -17.83 12.31
C ASP A 183 -4.18 -18.54 13.36
N GLU A 184 -3.61 -18.90 14.49
CA GLU A 184 -4.28 -19.51 15.62
C GLU A 184 -5.22 -18.51 16.36
N PRO A 185 -6.16 -19.00 17.17
CA PRO A 185 -6.97 -18.12 18.02
C PRO A 185 -6.10 -17.25 18.94
N LEU A 186 -6.40 -15.95 19.03
CA LEU A 186 -5.67 -14.91 19.78
C LEU A 186 -4.36 -14.41 19.13
N GLU A 187 -4.00 -14.91 17.95
CA GLU A 187 -2.79 -14.52 17.20
C GLU A 187 -3.09 -13.78 15.91
N GLN A 188 -4.33 -13.84 15.44
CA GLN A 188 -4.80 -13.32 14.14
C GLN A 188 -4.67 -11.80 14.01
N ARG A 189 -3.51 -11.24 14.37
CA ARG A 189 -3.20 -9.81 14.35
C ARG A 189 -1.95 -9.47 13.55
N THR A 190 -1.19 -10.46 13.12
CA THR A 190 0.03 -10.28 12.33
C THR A 190 -0.21 -10.70 10.89
N VAL A 191 -0.07 -9.78 9.95
CA VAL A 191 -0.16 -10.06 8.52
C VAL A 191 1.24 -10.12 7.94
N LEU A 192 1.63 -11.27 7.43
CA LEU A 192 2.84 -11.41 6.62
C LEU A 192 2.53 -10.91 5.19
N LEU A 193 3.16 -9.82 4.81
CA LEU A 193 3.19 -9.33 3.43
C LEU A 193 4.41 -9.91 2.72
N THR A 194 4.28 -10.27 1.43
CA THR A 194 5.43 -10.61 0.60
C THR A 194 5.46 -9.78 -0.68
N GLY A 195 6.64 -9.38 -1.11
CA GLY A 195 6.82 -8.54 -2.31
C GLY A 195 8.24 -8.03 -2.45
N ASP A 196 8.48 -7.14 -3.41
CA ASP A 196 9.75 -6.43 -3.56
C ASP A 196 9.67 -5.11 -2.77
N PHE A 197 10.07 -5.14 -1.50
CA PHE A 197 9.97 -3.98 -0.60
C PHE A 197 11.28 -3.21 -0.44
N GLY A 198 12.36 -3.69 -0.99
CA GLY A 198 13.67 -3.06 -0.97
C GLY A 198 14.79 -4.00 -0.54
N THR A 199 15.95 -3.46 -0.22
CA THR A 199 17.15 -4.22 0.15
C THR A 199 17.80 -3.61 1.40
N PHE A 200 18.90 -4.20 1.86
CA PHE A 200 19.71 -3.65 2.94
C PHE A 200 20.03 -2.16 2.71
N GLY A 201 19.70 -1.31 3.69
CA GLY A 201 19.88 0.13 3.62
C GLY A 201 18.81 0.88 2.80
N GLU A 202 17.84 0.19 2.23
CA GLU A 202 16.71 0.76 1.47
C GLU A 202 15.38 0.36 2.12
N THR A 203 15.19 0.77 3.38
CA THR A 203 13.97 0.49 4.13
C THR A 203 12.74 1.11 3.44
N PRO A 204 11.62 0.39 3.33
CA PRO A 204 10.36 0.97 2.92
C PRO A 204 9.99 2.16 3.81
N LEU A 205 9.30 3.16 3.27
CA LEU A 205 8.97 4.39 4.00
C LEU A 205 7.66 4.29 4.76
N ARG A 206 6.69 3.55 4.23
CA ARG A 206 5.35 3.49 4.82
C ARG A 206 4.58 2.26 4.35
N VAL A 207 3.79 1.71 5.26
CA VAL A 207 2.77 0.72 4.96
C VAL A 207 1.40 1.36 5.18
N GLU A 208 0.48 1.19 4.24
CA GLU A 208 -0.89 1.72 4.27
C GLU A 208 -1.91 0.59 4.09
N VAL A 209 -3.03 0.69 4.82
CA VAL A 209 -4.23 -0.10 4.55
C VAL A 209 -5.09 0.66 3.54
N THR A 210 -5.16 0.17 2.31
CA THR A 210 -5.84 0.82 1.18
C THR A 210 -7.12 0.11 0.74
N GLY A 211 -7.40 -1.07 1.31
CA GLY A 211 -8.56 -1.91 0.97
C GLY A 211 -9.44 -2.28 2.16
N SER A 212 -10.25 -3.31 1.98
CA SER A 212 -11.30 -3.73 2.92
C SER A 212 -10.75 -4.65 4.02
N LEU A 213 -9.72 -4.23 4.74
CA LEU A 213 -9.26 -4.92 5.93
C LEU A 213 -10.19 -4.63 7.12
N LEU A 214 -10.59 -5.66 7.85
CA LEU A 214 -11.54 -5.56 8.96
C LEU A 214 -10.94 -6.14 10.24
N THR A 215 -11.30 -5.57 11.40
CA THR A 215 -11.09 -6.19 12.70
C THR A 215 -11.96 -7.45 12.82
N PHE A 216 -11.68 -8.29 13.83
CA PHE A 216 -12.50 -9.46 14.14
C PHE A 216 -13.98 -9.09 14.35
N ASP A 217 -14.26 -7.93 14.95
CA ASP A 217 -15.61 -7.41 15.18
C ASP A 217 -16.23 -6.73 13.93
N GLY A 218 -15.51 -6.68 12.81
CA GLY A 218 -16.01 -6.16 11.54
C GLY A 218 -15.84 -4.65 11.36
N GLU A 219 -15.03 -3.97 12.17
CA GLU A 219 -14.69 -2.56 12.00
C GLU A 219 -13.64 -2.39 10.89
N SER A 220 -13.76 -1.33 10.09
CA SER A 220 -12.87 -1.07 8.98
C SER A 220 -11.55 -0.45 9.45
N LEU A 221 -10.44 -0.99 8.95
CA LEU A 221 -9.09 -0.47 9.16
C LEU A 221 -8.56 0.37 7.98
N LEU A 222 -9.43 0.63 6.99
CA LEU A 222 -9.08 1.44 5.83
C LEU A 222 -8.52 2.81 6.23
N GLY A 223 -7.35 3.14 5.72
CA GLY A 223 -6.67 4.41 5.97
C GLY A 223 -5.67 4.37 7.14
N LEU A 224 -5.55 3.25 7.87
CA LEU A 224 -4.43 3.08 8.79
C LEU A 224 -3.11 3.06 8.02
N SER A 225 -2.09 3.64 8.62
CA SER A 225 -0.73 3.61 8.07
C SER A 225 0.30 3.70 9.18
N THR A 226 1.52 3.21 8.89
CA THR A 226 2.69 3.41 9.74
C THR A 226 3.91 3.78 8.91
N GLU A 227 4.74 4.64 9.47
CA GLU A 227 6.09 4.97 8.98
C GLU A 227 7.17 4.39 9.91
N ASP A 228 6.75 3.77 11.02
CA ASP A 228 7.64 3.05 11.92
C ASP A 228 7.88 1.64 11.36
N ILE A 229 8.93 1.54 10.53
CA ILE A 229 9.32 0.30 9.88
C ILE A 229 10.71 -0.07 10.37
N THR A 230 10.80 -1.21 11.03
CA THR A 230 12.09 -1.77 11.48
C THR A 230 12.84 -2.32 10.27
N PRO A 231 14.08 -1.88 10.02
CA PRO A 231 14.84 -2.27 8.83
C PRO A 231 15.45 -3.67 8.95
N LEU A 232 15.95 -4.20 7.83
CA LEU A 232 16.58 -5.52 7.72
C LEU A 232 17.80 -5.72 8.63
N GLU A 233 18.45 -4.64 9.05
CA GLU A 233 19.66 -4.68 9.89
C GLU A 233 19.35 -4.82 11.38
N ASP A 234 18.11 -4.56 11.78
CA ASP A 234 17.69 -4.55 13.19
C ASP A 234 16.90 -5.81 13.53
N GLY A 235 17.16 -6.36 14.70
CA GLY A 235 16.42 -7.50 15.21
C GLY A 235 15.03 -7.12 15.75
N PRO A 236 14.14 -8.12 15.90
CA PRO A 236 12.74 -7.90 16.27
C PRO A 236 12.56 -7.40 17.70
N ARG A 237 11.51 -6.63 17.94
CA ARG A 237 11.11 -6.12 19.26
C ARG A 237 9.76 -6.68 19.68
N VAL A 238 9.51 -6.76 20.98
CA VAL A 238 8.15 -6.99 21.52
C VAL A 238 7.34 -5.71 21.31
N VAL A 239 6.19 -5.81 20.66
CA VAL A 239 5.31 -4.67 20.34
C VAL A 239 3.98 -4.71 21.09
N LEU A 240 3.62 -5.88 21.60
CA LEU A 240 2.42 -6.05 22.41
C LEU A 240 2.67 -7.14 23.45
N ALA A 241 2.09 -6.95 24.63
CA ALA A 241 2.01 -7.97 25.66
C ALA A 241 0.59 -7.99 26.23
N GLU A 242 -0.07 -9.13 26.24
CA GLU A 242 -1.44 -9.28 26.70
C GLU A 242 -1.53 -10.38 27.76
N ARG A 243 -2.31 -10.12 28.80
CA ARG A 243 -2.49 -11.05 29.92
C ARG A 243 -3.78 -11.85 29.79
N PHE A 244 -3.65 -13.15 29.94
CA PHE A 244 -4.73 -14.12 29.86
C PHE A 244 -4.80 -14.99 31.12
N ALA A 245 -5.99 -15.55 31.36
CA ALA A 245 -6.15 -16.62 32.34
C ALA A 245 -5.59 -17.94 31.75
N PRO A 246 -5.08 -18.87 32.61
CA PRO A 246 -4.51 -20.13 32.12
C PRO A 246 -5.49 -21.07 31.42
N ASP A 247 -6.80 -20.84 31.63
CA ASP A 247 -7.90 -21.59 31.02
C ASP A 247 -8.57 -20.85 29.85
N THR A 248 -7.98 -19.77 29.37
CA THR A 248 -8.47 -19.05 28.22
C THR A 248 -8.51 -19.98 26.99
N ASN A 249 -9.62 -19.93 26.27
CA ASN A 249 -9.79 -20.75 25.06
C ASN A 249 -8.76 -20.37 23.99
N GLY A 250 -8.06 -21.34 23.46
CA GLY A 250 -6.92 -21.16 22.56
C GLY A 250 -5.56 -21.27 23.25
N LEU A 251 -5.48 -21.03 24.58
CA LEU A 251 -4.24 -21.13 25.38
C LEU A 251 -4.30 -22.22 26.45
N ALA A 252 -5.46 -22.84 26.61
CA ALA A 252 -5.66 -23.82 27.69
C ALA A 252 -4.82 -25.09 27.46
N GLY A 253 -3.87 -25.33 28.36
CA GLY A 253 -3.01 -26.51 28.31
C GLY A 253 -1.63 -26.28 27.69
N GLU A 254 -1.38 -25.12 27.08
CA GLU A 254 -0.06 -24.77 26.52
C GLU A 254 0.99 -24.59 27.63
N CYS A 255 0.61 -23.91 28.69
CA CYS A 255 1.51 -23.69 29.83
C CYS A 255 1.58 -24.88 30.78
N PRO A 256 2.74 -25.09 31.50
CA PRO A 256 2.90 -26.14 32.48
C PRO A 256 1.98 -25.99 33.68
N ASN A 257 1.76 -27.10 34.41
CA ASN A 257 1.02 -27.08 35.65
C ASN A 257 1.63 -26.11 36.66
N GLY A 258 0.80 -25.31 37.35
CA GLY A 258 1.23 -24.30 38.31
C GLY A 258 1.27 -22.89 37.71
N THR A 259 0.93 -22.73 36.48
CA THR A 259 0.73 -21.41 35.86
C THR A 259 -0.52 -20.76 36.40
N ALA A 260 -0.39 -19.54 36.90
CA ALA A 260 -1.49 -18.70 37.44
C ALA A 260 -1.99 -17.68 36.39
N GLN A 261 -1.14 -17.21 35.54
CA GLN A 261 -1.48 -16.32 34.42
C GLN A 261 -0.51 -16.54 33.25
N ILE A 262 -0.98 -16.21 32.03
CA ILE A 262 -0.20 -16.24 30.77
C ILE A 262 -0.03 -14.82 30.30
N VAL A 263 1.18 -14.45 29.90
CA VAL A 263 1.42 -13.21 29.16
C VAL A 263 1.87 -13.60 27.76
N GLN A 264 1.03 -13.35 26.75
CA GLN A 264 1.36 -13.53 25.36
C GLN A 264 2.17 -12.32 24.87
N LEU A 265 3.35 -12.58 24.34
CA LEU A 265 4.24 -11.59 23.76
C LEU A 265 4.10 -11.64 22.25
N THR A 266 3.67 -10.54 21.64
CA THR A 266 3.68 -10.39 20.19
C THR A 266 4.93 -9.62 19.78
N TRP A 267 5.75 -10.23 18.93
CA TRP A 267 6.95 -9.65 18.38
C TRP A 267 6.66 -9.01 17.01
N GLU A 268 7.58 -8.17 16.53
CA GLU A 268 7.48 -7.56 15.19
C GLU A 268 7.49 -8.59 14.07
N GLY A 269 8.18 -9.71 14.26
CA GLY A 269 8.29 -10.83 13.32
C GLY A 269 8.57 -12.12 14.06
N GLY A 270 8.66 -13.24 13.35
CA GLY A 270 8.95 -14.55 13.89
C GLY A 270 10.25 -14.55 14.67
N VAL A 271 10.27 -15.25 15.81
CA VAL A 271 11.41 -15.32 16.71
C VAL A 271 11.79 -16.73 17.03
N THR A 272 13.09 -16.96 17.21
CA THR A 272 13.69 -18.22 17.64
C THR A 272 14.82 -17.94 18.62
N GLY A 273 15.44 -18.97 19.15
CA GLY A 273 16.77 -18.84 19.77
C GLY A 273 17.87 -18.69 18.72
N PRO A 274 19.12 -18.40 19.14
CA PRO A 274 20.26 -18.26 18.23
C PRO A 274 20.42 -19.43 17.28
N ALA A 275 20.77 -19.14 16.02
CA ALA A 275 20.92 -20.11 14.94
C ALA A 275 19.64 -20.94 14.66
N ASN A 276 18.49 -20.30 14.77
CA ASN A 276 17.17 -20.92 14.60
C ASN A 276 16.90 -22.12 15.55
N ALA A 277 17.46 -22.06 16.75
CA ALA A 277 17.17 -23.04 17.78
C ALA A 277 15.81 -22.74 18.45
N ALA A 278 15.20 -23.78 19.04
CA ALA A 278 14.04 -23.56 19.90
C ALA A 278 14.40 -22.66 21.09
N LEU A 279 13.43 -21.93 21.61
CA LEU A 279 13.58 -21.12 22.82
C LEU A 279 14.02 -21.98 24.01
N GLY A 280 14.92 -21.48 24.82
CA GLY A 280 15.53 -22.22 25.93
C GLY A 280 15.62 -21.45 27.23
N GLU A 281 16.48 -21.96 28.10
CA GLU A 281 16.65 -21.40 29.44
C GLU A 281 17.21 -19.97 29.43
N ASP A 282 18.08 -19.64 28.46
CA ASP A 282 18.67 -18.30 28.36
C ASP A 282 17.59 -17.26 28.00
N GLN A 283 16.68 -17.58 27.08
CA GLN A 283 15.54 -16.73 26.73
C GLN A 283 14.60 -16.57 27.93
N ARG A 284 14.29 -17.67 28.62
CA ARG A 284 13.44 -17.67 29.82
C ARG A 284 14.01 -16.80 30.93
N LEU A 285 15.28 -16.95 31.25
CA LEU A 285 15.96 -16.18 32.29
C LEU A 285 16.22 -14.71 31.90
N GLY A 286 16.29 -14.43 30.63
CA GLY A 286 16.44 -13.07 30.11
C GLY A 286 15.12 -12.32 29.88
N THR A 287 13.99 -13.02 30.08
CA THR A 287 12.66 -12.42 30.10
C THR A 287 12.22 -12.14 31.53
N TRP A 288 11.91 -10.90 31.83
CA TRP A 288 11.52 -10.43 33.16
C TRP A 288 10.12 -9.84 33.10
N VAL A 289 9.31 -10.16 34.11
CA VAL A 289 7.96 -9.61 34.26
C VAL A 289 7.89 -8.84 35.58
N LEU A 290 7.53 -7.56 35.51
CA LEU A 290 7.22 -6.73 36.65
C LEU A 290 5.76 -6.92 37.03
N LEU A 291 5.49 -7.25 38.26
CA LEU A 291 4.17 -7.47 38.81
C LEU A 291 3.64 -6.24 39.56
N GLU A 292 2.33 -6.16 39.73
CA GLU A 292 1.64 -5.04 40.41
C GLU A 292 2.10 -4.84 41.85
N ASP A 293 2.50 -5.91 42.56
CA ASP A 293 3.05 -5.84 43.92
C ASP A 293 4.51 -5.35 43.98
N GLY A 294 5.11 -5.04 42.80
CA GLY A 294 6.47 -4.59 42.63
C GLY A 294 7.52 -5.71 42.56
N ALA A 295 7.10 -6.97 42.61
CA ALA A 295 8.02 -8.09 42.40
C ALA A 295 8.43 -8.15 40.90
N THR A 296 9.63 -8.63 40.66
CA THR A 296 10.12 -8.94 39.29
C THR A 296 10.45 -10.43 39.22
N VAL A 297 9.86 -11.11 38.29
CA VAL A 297 9.95 -12.57 38.18
C VAL A 297 10.39 -12.98 36.76
N ASN A 298 10.96 -14.16 36.63
CA ASN A 298 11.12 -14.82 35.31
C ASN A 298 9.92 -15.75 35.11
N PRO A 299 9.50 -15.98 33.86
CA PRO A 299 8.47 -16.97 33.56
C PRO A 299 8.85 -18.37 34.08
N LEU A 300 7.87 -19.14 34.51
CA LEU A 300 8.01 -20.55 34.78
C LEU A 300 8.45 -21.32 33.51
N ALA A 301 7.87 -20.95 32.37
CA ALA A 301 8.23 -21.42 31.05
C ALA A 301 7.99 -20.33 30.00
N LEU A 302 8.73 -20.39 28.91
CA LEU A 302 8.33 -19.79 27.64
C LEU A 302 7.80 -20.93 26.77
N VAL A 303 6.68 -20.70 26.11
CA VAL A 303 6.08 -21.64 25.16
C VAL A 303 6.01 -20.95 23.81
N ASP A 304 6.45 -21.68 22.80
CA ASP A 304 6.52 -21.29 21.41
C ASP A 304 6.23 -22.61 20.65
N ASP A 305 5.04 -22.77 20.15
CA ASP A 305 4.56 -24.04 19.60
C ASP A 305 4.75 -24.13 18.09
N ASP A 306 4.94 -22.98 17.42
CA ASP A 306 5.29 -22.89 16.01
C ASP A 306 6.25 -21.72 15.71
N PRO A 307 6.84 -21.64 14.49
CA PRO A 307 7.81 -20.60 14.15
C PRO A 307 7.13 -19.27 13.73
N ASP A 308 6.31 -18.72 14.62
CA ASP A 308 5.62 -17.44 14.39
C ASP A 308 6.22 -16.28 15.21
N ASN A 309 5.43 -15.25 15.48
CA ASN A 309 5.84 -14.08 16.24
C ASN A 309 5.15 -13.98 17.61
N HIS A 310 4.55 -15.06 18.11
CA HIS A 310 3.91 -15.13 19.42
C HIS A 310 4.68 -16.05 20.36
N VAL A 311 4.91 -15.60 21.59
CA VAL A 311 5.57 -16.37 22.65
C VAL A 311 4.77 -16.23 23.94
N LEU A 312 4.41 -17.35 24.56
CA LEU A 312 3.70 -17.38 25.82
C LEU A 312 4.67 -17.38 27.00
N ALA A 313 4.63 -16.36 27.84
CA ALA A 313 5.31 -16.34 29.14
C ALA A 313 4.35 -16.84 30.24
N CYS A 314 4.58 -18.06 30.70
CA CYS A 314 3.78 -18.72 31.73
C CYS A 314 4.26 -18.28 33.13
N LEU A 315 3.42 -17.65 33.93
CA LEU A 315 3.78 -17.13 35.25
C LEU A 315 3.13 -17.95 36.37
N ALA A 316 3.90 -18.22 37.43
CA ALA A 316 3.40 -18.93 38.59
C ALA A 316 2.71 -18.00 39.61
N GLU A 317 2.91 -16.71 39.51
CA GLU A 317 2.44 -15.68 40.42
C GLU A 317 1.03 -15.22 40.09
N ASP A 318 0.17 -15.03 41.11
CA ASP A 318 -1.18 -14.49 40.92
C ASP A 318 -1.22 -12.94 40.84
N SER A 319 -0.14 -12.26 41.28
CA SER A 319 -0.04 -10.80 41.18
C SER A 319 0.01 -10.40 39.72
N ARG A 320 -0.83 -9.43 39.34
CA ARG A 320 -1.01 -9.01 37.93
C ARG A 320 0.31 -8.57 37.29
N ALA A 321 0.63 -9.11 36.10
CA ALA A 321 1.72 -8.63 35.30
C ALA A 321 1.44 -7.20 34.76
N GLN A 322 2.43 -6.31 34.83
CA GLN A 322 2.31 -4.92 34.39
C GLN A 322 3.26 -4.60 33.22
N TRP A 323 4.47 -5.14 33.27
CA TRP A 323 5.49 -4.91 32.25
C TRP A 323 6.26 -6.18 31.96
N VAL A 324 6.63 -6.36 30.69
CA VAL A 324 7.63 -7.34 30.27
C VAL A 324 8.87 -6.61 29.79
N VAL A 325 10.03 -7.11 30.18
CA VAL A 325 11.34 -6.65 29.74
C VAL A 325 12.12 -7.85 29.23
N VAL A 326 12.65 -7.76 28.01
CA VAL A 326 13.48 -8.79 27.40
C VAL A 326 14.87 -8.21 27.14
N HIS A 327 15.90 -8.93 27.59
CA HIS A 327 17.27 -8.54 27.37
C HIS A 327 17.67 -8.69 25.91
N ALA A 328 18.62 -7.83 25.47
CA ALA A 328 19.17 -7.90 24.11
C ALA A 328 19.92 -9.21 23.85
N GLY A 329 19.87 -9.67 22.61
CA GLY A 329 20.72 -10.76 22.14
C GLY A 329 20.22 -12.17 22.44
N LEU A 330 18.95 -12.34 22.81
CA LEU A 330 18.38 -13.62 23.24
C LEU A 330 17.43 -14.23 22.22
N PHE A 331 16.61 -13.40 21.59
CA PHE A 331 15.67 -13.81 20.55
C PHE A 331 16.21 -13.37 19.20
N HIS A 332 16.13 -14.23 18.23
CA HIS A 332 16.65 -13.99 16.88
C HIS A 332 15.52 -14.11 15.88
N ASP A 333 15.55 -13.28 14.86
CA ASP A 333 14.68 -13.43 13.70
C ASP A 333 15.11 -14.64 12.82
N PRO A 334 14.35 -15.00 11.79
CA PRO A 334 14.75 -16.08 10.87
C PRO A 334 16.06 -15.80 10.12
N GLY A 335 16.51 -14.54 10.04
CA GLY A 335 17.80 -14.12 9.50
C GLY A 335 18.97 -14.25 10.50
N ASP A 336 18.71 -14.74 11.74
CA ASP A 336 19.65 -14.85 12.86
C ASP A 336 20.13 -13.46 13.38
N ILE A 337 19.31 -12.42 13.21
CA ILE A 337 19.57 -11.08 13.77
C ILE A 337 18.95 -11.00 15.16
N ALA A 338 19.80 -10.67 16.14
CA ALA A 338 19.41 -10.67 17.54
C ALA A 338 18.56 -9.44 17.92
N ASN A 339 17.58 -9.65 18.79
CA ASN A 339 16.76 -8.59 19.34
C ASN A 339 17.57 -7.53 20.08
N PRO A 340 17.21 -6.23 20.01
CA PRO A 340 17.65 -5.22 20.98
C PRO A 340 17.00 -5.48 22.35
N ALA A 341 17.44 -4.79 23.41
CA ALA A 341 16.68 -4.77 24.64
C ALA A 341 15.29 -4.15 24.38
N THR A 342 14.25 -4.85 24.76
CA THR A 342 12.87 -4.45 24.46
C THR A 342 11.96 -4.60 25.68
N HIS A 343 10.84 -3.88 25.69
CA HIS A 343 9.86 -3.96 26.77
C HIS A 343 8.46 -3.58 26.24
N ALA A 344 7.45 -4.09 26.89
CA ALA A 344 6.05 -3.75 26.64
C ALA A 344 5.24 -3.67 27.94
N GLU A 345 4.28 -2.75 27.99
CA GLU A 345 3.25 -2.74 29.00
C GLU A 345 2.28 -3.90 28.77
N VAL A 346 1.88 -4.57 29.85
CA VAL A 346 0.96 -5.71 29.77
C VAL A 346 -0.48 -5.20 29.84
N ALA A 347 -1.20 -5.33 28.73
CA ALA A 347 -2.63 -5.07 28.69
C ALA A 347 -3.43 -6.22 29.28
N ASP A 348 -4.63 -5.95 29.78
CA ASP A 348 -5.63 -6.98 30.04
C ASP A 348 -6.46 -7.19 28.77
N GLU A 349 -6.81 -8.43 28.47
CA GLU A 349 -7.76 -8.77 27.41
C GLU A 349 -9.13 -8.11 27.67
#